data_fc4263934f4023a9452171a6b056ef4e
#
_entry.id   fc4263934f4023a9452171a6b056ef4e
#
_cell.length_a   1.000
_cell.length_b   1.000
_cell.length_c   1.000
_cell.angle_alpha   90.00
_cell.angle_beta   90.00
_cell.angle_gamma   90.00
#
_symmetry.space_group_name_H-M   'P 1'
#
loop_
_entity.id
_entity.type
_entity.pdbx_description
1 polymer ?
#
loop_
_entity_poly.entity_id
_entity_poly.type
_entity_poly.pdbx_seq_one_letter_code
_entity_poly.pdbx_strand_id
1 'polypeptide(L)'
;ISGIEDIGIGVTITDKDNPKGLPMLSVDEPTLTMDFMVNTSPLAGTEGKFVTSRQIRDRLQKELLTNVALRVEDTADADVFRVSGRGELHLTILLENMRREGFELAVGKPRVVFREINGQKCEPYENLTVDVPDDNQGAVMEELGRRRGELTNMESDGNGRTRLEYHIPARGLIGFQGEFLTLTRGTGLMSHVFDDYAPVKPDMPGRHNGVLVSQEQGEAVAYALWNLEDRGRMFVSPNDKVYEGMIIGIHSRTNDLTVNCLQGKKLTNMRASGKDDAIVLTTPVKFTLEQAIEFI
;
A
#
# COMPACT_ATOMS: atom_id res chain seq x y z
N ILE A 1 2.19 -39.16 -1.90
CA ILE A 1 2.03 -39.61 -3.30
C ILE A 1 3.22 -39.08 -4.05
N SER A 2 3.93 -39.92 -4.80
CA SER A 2 5.07 -39.53 -5.62
C SER A 2 4.79 -39.88 -7.08
N GLY A 3 5.41 -39.17 -8.04
CA GLY A 3 5.31 -39.46 -9.47
C GLY A 3 4.22 -38.73 -10.23
N ILE A 4 3.63 -37.65 -9.65
CA ILE A 4 2.71 -36.74 -10.34
C ILE A 4 3.40 -35.40 -10.43
N GLU A 5 3.70 -34.92 -11.63
CA GLU A 5 4.49 -33.71 -11.87
C GLU A 5 3.65 -32.44 -11.78
N ASP A 6 2.36 -32.48 -12.16
CA ASP A 6 1.49 -31.32 -12.21
C ASP A 6 0.28 -31.45 -11.27
N ILE A 7 0.49 -31.31 -9.97
CA ILE A 7 -0.61 -31.23 -8.99
C ILE A 7 -0.75 -29.81 -8.47
N GLY A 8 -1.91 -29.20 -8.71
CA GLY A 8 -2.34 -27.95 -8.10
C GLY A 8 -3.31 -28.16 -6.93
N ILE A 9 -3.49 -27.12 -6.11
CA ILE A 9 -4.52 -27.10 -5.07
C ILE A 9 -5.91 -27.18 -5.73
N GLY A 10 -6.79 -28.05 -5.20
CA GLY A 10 -8.13 -28.29 -5.74
C GLY A 10 -8.24 -29.44 -6.71
N VAL A 11 -7.12 -30.07 -7.08
CA VAL A 11 -7.13 -31.29 -7.93
C VAL A 11 -7.53 -32.49 -7.09
N THR A 12 -8.50 -33.25 -7.55
CA THR A 12 -8.90 -34.50 -6.92
C THR A 12 -8.12 -35.67 -7.51
N ILE A 13 -7.47 -36.46 -6.66
CA ILE A 13 -6.84 -37.71 -7.05
C ILE A 13 -7.85 -38.83 -6.78
N THR A 14 -8.22 -39.60 -7.81
CA THR A 14 -9.23 -40.63 -7.71
C THR A 14 -8.67 -41.97 -8.19
N ASP A 15 -9.45 -43.06 -7.93
CA ASP A 15 -9.22 -44.34 -8.52
C ASP A 15 -9.48 -44.28 -10.04
N LYS A 16 -8.64 -44.95 -10.84
CA LYS A 16 -8.74 -45.02 -12.29
C LYS A 16 -10.05 -45.69 -12.77
N ASP A 17 -10.52 -46.68 -12.02
CA ASP A 17 -11.68 -47.46 -12.40
C ASP A 17 -13.01 -46.87 -11.90
N ASN A 18 -12.95 -45.93 -10.95
CA ASN A 18 -14.11 -45.21 -10.44
C ASN A 18 -13.81 -43.72 -10.17
N PRO A 19 -13.62 -42.93 -11.24
CA PRO A 19 -13.25 -41.53 -11.09
C PRO A 19 -14.42 -40.71 -10.56
N LYS A 20 -14.34 -40.30 -9.27
CA LYS A 20 -15.26 -39.35 -8.65
C LYS A 20 -14.51 -38.11 -8.27
N GLY A 21 -14.74 -37.01 -8.99
CA GLY A 21 -14.26 -35.70 -8.60
C GLY A 21 -14.99 -35.18 -7.38
N LEU A 22 -14.28 -34.60 -6.41
CA LEU A 22 -14.88 -33.79 -5.35
C LEU A 22 -15.23 -32.41 -5.93
N PRO A 23 -16.26 -31.72 -5.42
CA PRO A 23 -16.52 -30.34 -5.84
C PRO A 23 -15.30 -29.47 -5.56
N MET A 24 -14.95 -28.62 -6.53
CA MET A 24 -13.87 -27.66 -6.35
C MET A 24 -14.20 -26.72 -5.19
N LEU A 25 -13.23 -26.47 -4.31
CA LEU A 25 -13.36 -25.43 -3.29
C LEU A 25 -13.43 -24.08 -4.01
N SER A 26 -14.54 -23.38 -3.84
CA SER A 26 -14.63 -21.98 -4.27
C SER A 26 -13.81 -21.12 -3.33
N VAL A 27 -12.88 -20.38 -3.87
CA VAL A 27 -12.13 -19.36 -3.14
C VAL A 27 -12.69 -18.02 -3.58
N ASP A 28 -12.89 -17.11 -2.60
CA ASP A 28 -13.37 -15.77 -2.89
C ASP A 28 -12.50 -15.11 -3.96
N GLU A 29 -13.15 -14.43 -4.89
CA GLU A 29 -12.45 -13.75 -5.96
C GLU A 29 -11.65 -12.56 -5.43
N PRO A 30 -10.52 -12.24 -6.09
CA PRO A 30 -9.74 -11.08 -5.72
C PRO A 30 -10.55 -9.79 -5.77
N THR A 31 -10.43 -8.97 -4.74
CA THR A 31 -11.08 -7.65 -4.64
C THR A 31 -10.13 -6.49 -4.88
N LEU A 32 -8.82 -6.72 -4.70
CA LEU A 32 -7.77 -5.72 -4.85
C LEU A 32 -6.75 -6.14 -5.89
N THR A 33 -6.24 -5.19 -6.65
CA THR A 33 -5.17 -5.38 -7.64
C THR A 33 -4.05 -4.36 -7.48
N MET A 34 -2.81 -4.78 -7.74
CA MET A 34 -1.62 -3.94 -7.80
C MET A 34 -0.79 -4.33 -9.02
N ASP A 35 -0.15 -3.35 -9.63
CA ASP A 35 0.81 -3.60 -10.71
C ASP A 35 2.21 -3.82 -10.09
N PHE A 36 2.82 -4.99 -10.35
CA PHE A 36 4.20 -5.31 -9.98
C PHE A 36 5.07 -5.09 -11.20
N MET A 37 6.11 -4.27 -11.08
CA MET A 37 6.88 -3.78 -12.22
C MET A 37 8.38 -3.95 -11.99
N VAL A 38 9.13 -4.03 -13.06
CA VAL A 38 10.58 -3.87 -13.00
C VAL A 38 10.89 -2.46 -12.48
N ASN A 39 11.85 -2.34 -11.57
CA ASN A 39 12.32 -1.04 -11.10
C ASN A 39 13.14 -0.37 -12.21
N THR A 40 12.61 0.70 -12.79
CA THR A 40 13.28 1.50 -13.85
C THR A 40 13.86 2.80 -13.32
N SER A 41 13.84 3.01 -11.99
CA SER A 41 14.42 4.22 -11.39
C SER A 41 15.95 4.27 -11.56
N PRO A 42 16.59 5.44 -11.47
CA PRO A 42 18.05 5.57 -11.49
C PRO A 42 18.78 4.80 -10.37
N LEU A 43 18.06 4.35 -9.34
CA LEU A 43 18.60 3.54 -8.24
C LEU A 43 18.35 2.03 -8.43
N ALA A 44 17.85 1.61 -9.60
CA ALA A 44 17.58 0.20 -9.87
C ALA A 44 18.85 -0.67 -9.74
N GLY A 45 18.68 -1.87 -9.15
CA GLY A 45 19.76 -2.84 -8.97
C GLY A 45 20.68 -2.56 -7.77
N THR A 46 20.32 -1.61 -6.89
CA THR A 46 21.14 -1.30 -5.70
C THR A 46 20.76 -2.14 -4.48
N GLU A 47 19.52 -2.62 -4.40
CA GLU A 47 18.99 -3.28 -3.21
C GLU A 47 18.75 -4.79 -3.40
N GLY A 48 18.42 -5.23 -4.63
CA GLY A 48 18.06 -6.60 -4.92
C GLY A 48 18.98 -7.31 -5.90
N LYS A 49 18.93 -8.66 -5.87
CA LYS A 49 19.67 -9.53 -6.82
C LYS A 49 18.84 -9.88 -8.05
N PHE A 50 17.51 -9.98 -7.88
CA PHE A 50 16.56 -10.38 -8.91
C PHE A 50 15.77 -9.16 -9.37
N VAL A 51 16.16 -8.60 -10.52
CA VAL A 51 15.68 -7.30 -11.01
C VAL A 51 15.01 -7.35 -12.38
N THR A 52 14.98 -8.54 -13.02
CA THR A 52 14.45 -8.67 -14.38
C THR A 52 13.00 -9.11 -14.41
N SER A 53 12.24 -8.71 -15.46
CA SER A 53 10.85 -9.10 -15.65
C SER A 53 10.67 -10.63 -15.70
N ARG A 54 11.61 -11.36 -16.33
CA ARG A 54 11.57 -12.81 -16.36
C ARG A 54 11.64 -13.44 -14.96
N GLN A 55 12.56 -12.96 -14.11
CA GLN A 55 12.70 -13.46 -12.74
C GLN A 55 11.44 -13.18 -11.91
N ILE A 56 10.87 -11.97 -12.03
CA ILE A 56 9.63 -11.60 -11.35
C ILE A 56 8.48 -12.49 -11.83
N ARG A 57 8.34 -12.70 -13.15
CA ARG A 57 7.33 -13.57 -13.74
C ARG A 57 7.45 -15.01 -13.22
N ASP A 58 8.63 -15.60 -13.29
CA ASP A 58 8.88 -16.98 -12.86
C ASP A 58 8.53 -17.16 -11.37
N ARG A 59 8.83 -16.14 -10.54
CA ARG A 59 8.48 -16.14 -9.12
C ARG A 59 6.97 -16.05 -8.88
N LEU A 60 6.28 -15.17 -9.62
CA LEU A 60 4.82 -15.04 -9.53
C LEU A 60 4.11 -16.32 -10.01
N GLN A 61 4.57 -16.93 -11.09
CA GLN A 61 4.03 -18.21 -11.56
C GLN A 61 4.21 -19.33 -10.53
N LYS A 62 5.36 -19.35 -9.85
CA LYS A 62 5.59 -20.31 -8.75
C LYS A 62 4.62 -20.08 -7.58
N GLU A 63 4.30 -18.81 -7.26
CA GLU A 63 3.34 -18.50 -6.22
C GLU A 63 1.93 -19.00 -6.55
N LEU A 64 1.51 -18.93 -7.81
CA LEU A 64 0.20 -19.42 -8.24
C LEU A 64 -0.03 -20.91 -7.99
N LEU A 65 1.03 -21.72 -7.89
CA LEU A 65 0.92 -23.16 -7.61
C LEU A 65 0.39 -23.44 -6.19
N THR A 66 0.64 -22.52 -5.26
CA THR A 66 0.29 -22.69 -3.84
C THR A 66 -0.74 -21.68 -3.34
N ASN A 67 -0.93 -20.57 -4.03
CA ASN A 67 -1.78 -19.46 -3.62
C ASN A 67 -2.99 -19.33 -4.55
N VAL A 68 -4.05 -20.07 -4.25
CA VAL A 68 -5.28 -20.13 -5.08
C VAL A 68 -6.09 -18.83 -5.09
N ALA A 69 -5.85 -17.94 -4.15
CA ALA A 69 -6.53 -16.64 -4.07
C ALA A 69 -5.81 -15.54 -4.85
N LEU A 70 -4.64 -15.84 -5.42
CA LEU A 70 -3.86 -14.92 -6.22
C LEU A 70 -4.21 -15.09 -7.70
N ARG A 71 -4.31 -13.97 -8.42
CA ARG A 71 -4.34 -13.94 -9.89
C ARG A 71 -3.21 -13.07 -10.40
N VAL A 72 -2.55 -13.53 -11.44
CA VAL A 72 -1.47 -12.78 -12.11
C VAL A 72 -1.82 -12.72 -13.59
N GLU A 73 -1.87 -11.52 -14.12
CA GLU A 73 -2.17 -11.24 -15.52
C GLU A 73 -1.00 -10.47 -16.15
N ASP A 74 -0.59 -10.89 -17.33
CA ASP A 74 0.32 -10.12 -18.16
C ASP A 74 -0.41 -8.87 -18.67
N THR A 75 0.29 -7.75 -18.70
CA THR A 75 -0.24 -6.50 -19.27
C THR A 75 0.27 -6.29 -20.71
N ALA A 76 -0.12 -5.19 -21.34
CA ALA A 76 0.43 -4.79 -22.63
C ALA A 76 1.93 -4.47 -22.55
N ASP A 77 2.44 -4.14 -21.36
CA ASP A 77 3.84 -3.91 -21.08
C ASP A 77 4.46 -5.20 -20.49
N ALA A 78 5.50 -5.72 -21.13
CA ALA A 78 6.19 -6.95 -20.73
C ALA A 78 6.88 -6.86 -19.34
N ASP A 79 7.13 -5.65 -18.86
CA ASP A 79 7.77 -5.38 -17.58
C ASP A 79 6.78 -5.11 -16.44
N VAL A 80 5.47 -5.22 -16.71
CA VAL A 80 4.39 -4.95 -15.75
C VAL A 80 3.47 -6.15 -15.63
N PHE A 81 3.28 -6.65 -14.42
CA PHE A 81 2.39 -7.75 -14.06
C PHE A 81 1.26 -7.24 -13.18
N ARG A 82 0.02 -7.50 -13.59
CA ARG A 82 -1.13 -7.21 -12.75
C ARG A 82 -1.37 -8.34 -11.78
N VAL A 83 -1.24 -8.05 -10.49
CA VAL A 83 -1.38 -9.03 -9.42
C VAL A 83 -2.62 -8.67 -8.61
N SER A 84 -3.57 -9.61 -8.52
CA SER A 84 -4.83 -9.42 -7.82
C SER A 84 -4.94 -10.40 -6.66
N GLY A 85 -5.39 -9.93 -5.51
CA GLY A 85 -5.52 -10.68 -4.27
C GLY A 85 -6.76 -10.30 -3.48
N ARG A 86 -7.00 -10.99 -2.35
CA ARG A 86 -8.17 -10.78 -1.50
C ARG A 86 -8.19 -9.43 -0.78
N GLY A 87 -7.03 -8.78 -0.65
CA GLY A 87 -6.90 -7.53 0.06
C GLY A 87 -5.47 -7.05 0.13
N GLU A 88 -5.26 -5.90 0.78
CA GLU A 88 -3.97 -5.23 0.89
C GLU A 88 -2.92 -6.11 1.58
N LEU A 89 -3.25 -6.69 2.73
CA LEU A 89 -2.34 -7.52 3.51
C LEU A 89 -1.86 -8.76 2.71
N HIS A 90 -2.72 -9.36 1.89
CA HIS A 90 -2.37 -10.51 1.07
C HIS A 90 -1.27 -10.16 0.06
N LEU A 91 -1.41 -9.02 -0.63
CA LEU A 91 -0.43 -8.55 -1.61
C LEU A 91 0.85 -8.03 -0.93
N THR A 92 0.73 -7.38 0.22
CA THR A 92 1.88 -6.88 1.01
C THR A 92 2.74 -8.04 1.52
N ILE A 93 2.14 -9.13 2.00
CA ILE A 93 2.87 -10.33 2.43
C ILE A 93 3.64 -10.95 1.25
N LEU A 94 3.02 -11.02 0.07
CA LEU A 94 3.70 -11.50 -1.13
C LEU A 94 4.91 -10.63 -1.47
N LEU A 95 4.74 -9.31 -1.47
CA LEU A 95 5.82 -8.36 -1.71
C LEU A 95 6.96 -8.50 -0.69
N GLU A 96 6.63 -8.61 0.58
CA GLU A 96 7.64 -8.78 1.65
C GLU A 96 8.40 -10.10 1.50
N ASN A 97 7.73 -11.20 1.14
CA ASN A 97 8.38 -12.47 0.86
C ASN A 97 9.33 -12.34 -0.32
N MET A 98 8.91 -11.72 -1.43
CA MET A 98 9.76 -11.48 -2.59
C MET A 98 10.97 -10.61 -2.23
N ARG A 99 10.76 -9.54 -1.45
CA ARG A 99 11.84 -8.67 -0.96
C ARG A 99 12.88 -9.47 -0.15
N ARG A 100 12.43 -10.33 0.77
CA ARG A 100 13.31 -11.20 1.58
C ARG A 100 14.05 -12.24 0.75
N GLU A 101 13.48 -12.70 -0.34
CA GLU A 101 14.13 -13.58 -1.31
C GLU A 101 15.18 -12.84 -2.16
N GLY A 102 15.24 -11.51 -2.09
CA GLY A 102 16.19 -10.66 -2.81
C GLY A 102 15.68 -10.12 -4.14
N PHE A 103 14.38 -10.10 -4.35
CA PHE A 103 13.77 -9.40 -5.48
C PHE A 103 13.72 -7.88 -5.21
N GLU A 104 14.02 -7.13 -6.25
CA GLU A 104 13.80 -5.67 -6.32
C GLU A 104 12.78 -5.40 -7.41
N LEU A 105 11.69 -4.76 -7.05
CA LEU A 105 10.61 -4.42 -7.97
C LEU A 105 9.95 -3.12 -7.54
N ALA A 106 9.30 -2.44 -8.48
CA ALA A 106 8.42 -1.32 -8.21
C ALA A 106 6.97 -1.81 -8.11
N VAL A 107 6.17 -1.14 -7.32
CA VAL A 107 4.74 -1.43 -7.15
C VAL A 107 3.89 -0.22 -7.46
N GLY A 108 2.80 -0.45 -8.18
CA GLY A 108 1.80 0.57 -8.43
C GLY A 108 0.84 0.74 -7.25
N LYS A 109 0.08 1.82 -7.28
CA LYS A 109 -0.98 2.08 -6.31
C LYS A 109 -2.02 0.95 -6.27
N PRO A 110 -2.43 0.48 -5.07
CA PRO A 110 -3.53 -0.48 -4.94
C PRO A 110 -4.82 0.08 -5.54
N ARG A 111 -5.54 -0.78 -6.25
CA ARG A 111 -6.83 -0.46 -6.88
C ARG A 111 -7.81 -1.58 -6.65
N VAL A 112 -9.06 -1.26 -6.44
CA VAL A 112 -10.12 -2.27 -6.37
C VAL A 112 -10.47 -2.79 -7.75
N VAL A 113 -10.90 -4.05 -7.82
CA VAL A 113 -11.36 -4.68 -9.05
C VAL A 113 -12.79 -4.25 -9.32
N PHE A 114 -13.02 -3.44 -10.35
CA PHE A 114 -14.37 -3.07 -10.77
C PHE A 114 -15.00 -4.17 -11.63
N ARG A 115 -16.33 -4.29 -11.55
CA ARG A 115 -17.14 -5.18 -12.40
C ARG A 115 -18.29 -4.44 -13.03
N GLU A 116 -18.75 -4.92 -14.17
CA GLU A 116 -19.99 -4.49 -14.77
C GLU A 116 -21.08 -5.52 -14.46
N ILE A 117 -22.10 -5.10 -13.72
CA ILE A 117 -23.23 -5.94 -13.34
C ILE A 117 -24.50 -5.24 -13.85
N ASN A 118 -25.24 -5.93 -14.72
CA ASN A 118 -26.47 -5.37 -15.34
C ASN A 118 -26.26 -4.01 -16.05
N GLY A 119 -25.10 -3.81 -16.68
CA GLY A 119 -24.76 -2.55 -17.37
C GLY A 119 -24.35 -1.42 -16.42
N GLN A 120 -24.19 -1.68 -15.14
CA GLN A 120 -23.73 -0.72 -14.14
C GLN A 120 -22.35 -1.09 -13.62
N LYS A 121 -21.47 -0.09 -13.52
CA LYS A 121 -20.15 -0.26 -12.92
C LYS A 121 -20.28 -0.43 -11.41
N CYS A 122 -19.78 -1.55 -10.89
CA CYS A 122 -19.81 -1.92 -9.48
C CYS A 122 -18.39 -2.04 -8.92
N GLU A 123 -18.28 -1.82 -7.63
CA GLU A 123 -17.05 -2.00 -6.85
C GLU A 123 -17.30 -2.97 -5.69
N PRO A 124 -16.26 -3.65 -5.15
CA PRO A 124 -16.42 -4.55 -4.03
C PRO A 124 -16.73 -3.77 -2.75
N TYR A 125 -17.64 -4.31 -1.95
CA TYR A 125 -17.99 -3.81 -0.62
C TYR A 125 -17.58 -4.84 0.44
N GLU A 126 -17.30 -4.32 1.63
CA GLU A 126 -16.88 -5.12 2.77
C GLU A 126 -17.76 -4.80 4.00
N ASN A 127 -18.01 -5.83 4.79
CA ASN A 127 -18.56 -5.69 6.13
C ASN A 127 -17.39 -5.42 7.08
N LEU A 128 -17.30 -4.19 7.56
CA LEU A 128 -16.30 -3.73 8.49
C LEU A 128 -16.86 -3.74 9.90
N THR A 129 -16.15 -4.37 10.83
CA THR A 129 -16.43 -4.32 12.27
C THR A 129 -15.27 -3.64 12.98
N VAL A 130 -15.54 -2.61 13.75
CA VAL A 130 -14.56 -1.92 14.59
C VAL A 130 -15.02 -1.87 16.04
N ASP A 131 -14.11 -2.19 16.96
CA ASP A 131 -14.29 -2.03 18.41
C ASP A 131 -13.43 -0.87 18.88
N VAL A 132 -14.03 0.20 19.37
CA VAL A 132 -13.35 1.43 19.72
C VAL A 132 -13.70 1.91 21.13
N PRO A 133 -12.79 2.59 21.84
CA PRO A 133 -13.14 3.31 23.06
C PRO A 133 -14.19 4.38 22.78
N ASP A 134 -15.12 4.58 23.70
CA ASP A 134 -16.21 5.55 23.55
C ASP A 134 -15.71 6.97 23.24
N ASP A 135 -14.58 7.37 23.83
CA ASP A 135 -13.95 8.67 23.59
C ASP A 135 -13.48 8.87 22.14
N ASN A 136 -13.18 7.78 21.41
CA ASN A 136 -12.69 7.82 20.03
C ASN A 136 -13.79 7.52 19.00
N GLN A 137 -14.98 7.10 19.44
CA GLN A 137 -16.10 6.71 18.59
C GLN A 137 -16.45 7.79 17.55
N GLY A 138 -16.59 9.03 17.99
CA GLY A 138 -17.00 10.14 17.11
C GLY A 138 -16.01 10.38 15.96
N ALA A 139 -14.70 10.37 16.26
CA ALA A 139 -13.66 10.57 15.25
C ALA A 139 -13.61 9.41 14.22
N VAL A 140 -13.78 8.17 14.68
CA VAL A 140 -13.83 6.99 13.80
C VAL A 140 -15.08 7.02 12.92
N MET A 141 -16.25 7.38 13.48
CA MET A 141 -17.48 7.50 12.70
C MET A 141 -17.41 8.61 11.64
N GLU A 142 -16.81 9.75 11.96
CA GLU A 142 -16.62 10.84 11.00
C GLU A 142 -15.73 10.40 9.83
N GLU A 143 -14.59 9.73 10.13
CA GLU A 143 -13.68 9.25 9.10
C GLU A 143 -14.30 8.16 8.23
N LEU A 144 -14.99 7.19 8.81
CA LEU A 144 -15.70 6.14 8.05
C LEU A 144 -16.83 6.72 7.19
N GLY A 145 -17.55 7.75 7.68
CA GLY A 145 -18.55 8.48 6.89
C GLY A 145 -17.91 9.21 5.70
N ARG A 146 -16.75 9.84 5.89
CA ARG A 146 -15.97 10.48 4.82
C ARG A 146 -15.53 9.45 3.75
N ARG A 147 -15.19 8.23 4.17
CA ARG A 147 -14.82 7.09 3.32
C ARG A 147 -16.04 6.32 2.77
N ARG A 148 -17.23 6.94 2.85
CA ARG A 148 -18.50 6.41 2.30
C ARG A 148 -18.97 5.11 2.95
N GLY A 149 -18.56 4.80 4.17
CA GLY A 149 -19.11 3.71 4.98
C GLY A 149 -20.52 4.04 5.45
N GLU A 150 -21.42 3.07 5.37
CA GLU A 150 -22.78 3.12 5.87
C GLU A 150 -22.86 2.33 7.19
N LEU A 151 -23.18 3.00 8.29
CA LEU A 151 -23.33 2.36 9.60
C LEU A 151 -24.53 1.42 9.56
N THR A 152 -24.31 0.15 9.83
CA THR A 152 -25.35 -0.89 9.86
C THR A 152 -25.78 -1.26 11.27
N ASN A 153 -24.84 -1.24 12.23
CA ASN A 153 -25.12 -1.56 13.62
C ASN A 153 -24.16 -0.80 14.55
N MET A 154 -24.64 -0.53 15.79
CA MET A 154 -23.84 0.08 16.85
C MET A 154 -24.27 -0.50 18.20
N GLU A 155 -23.33 -1.09 18.91
CA GLU A 155 -23.55 -1.70 20.23
C GLU A 155 -22.48 -1.25 21.22
N SER A 156 -22.90 -0.67 22.35
CA SER A 156 -22.01 -0.39 23.48
C SER A 156 -21.93 -1.60 24.41
N ASP A 157 -20.72 -1.92 24.86
CA ASP A 157 -20.49 -2.99 25.84
C ASP A 157 -20.81 -2.57 27.30
N GLY A 158 -21.13 -1.30 27.52
CA GLY A 158 -21.38 -0.70 28.82
C GLY A 158 -20.13 -0.55 29.70
N ASN A 159 -18.95 -0.92 29.19
CA ASN A 159 -17.64 -0.85 29.89
C ASN A 159 -16.69 0.14 29.24
N GLY A 160 -17.18 1.08 28.45
CA GLY A 160 -16.39 2.12 27.82
C GLY A 160 -15.89 1.78 26.42
N ARG A 161 -16.46 0.78 25.76
CA ARG A 161 -16.19 0.45 24.35
C ARG A 161 -17.49 0.31 23.57
N THR A 162 -17.41 0.71 22.31
CA THR A 162 -18.49 0.59 21.36
C THR A 162 -18.04 -0.20 20.14
N ARG A 163 -18.85 -1.18 19.74
CA ARG A 163 -18.74 -1.90 18.47
C ARG A 163 -19.55 -1.19 17.42
N LEU A 164 -18.91 -0.91 16.28
CA LEU A 164 -19.56 -0.33 15.11
C LEU A 164 -19.42 -1.29 13.93
N GLU A 165 -20.49 -1.50 13.20
CA GLU A 165 -20.51 -2.32 12.00
C GLU A 165 -20.90 -1.44 10.81
N TYR A 166 -20.14 -1.56 9.73
CA TYR A 166 -20.31 -0.77 8.52
C TYR A 166 -20.33 -1.65 7.29
N HIS A 167 -21.15 -1.26 6.33
CA HIS A 167 -21.04 -1.68 4.95
C HIS A 167 -20.30 -0.58 4.18
N ILE A 168 -19.09 -0.89 3.68
CA ILE A 168 -18.17 0.11 3.16
C ILE A 168 -17.53 -0.35 1.84
N PRO A 169 -17.36 0.55 0.84
CA PRO A 169 -16.57 0.22 -0.34
C PRO A 169 -15.15 -0.19 0.06
N ALA A 170 -14.65 -1.33 -0.45
CA ALA A 170 -13.29 -1.80 -0.17
C ALA A 170 -12.22 -0.74 -0.47
N ARG A 171 -12.47 0.12 -1.45
CA ARG A 171 -11.65 1.28 -1.78
C ARG A 171 -11.52 2.29 -0.63
N GLY A 172 -12.54 2.39 0.23
CA GLY A 172 -12.52 3.22 1.43
C GLY A 172 -11.63 2.69 2.55
N LEU A 173 -11.29 1.40 2.52
CA LEU A 173 -10.43 0.76 3.51
C LEU A 173 -8.94 0.82 3.15
N ILE A 174 -8.60 1.14 1.90
CA ILE A 174 -7.20 1.31 1.49
C ILE A 174 -6.60 2.45 2.32
N GLY A 175 -5.49 2.16 3.03
CA GLY A 175 -4.81 3.11 3.90
C GLY A 175 -5.56 3.50 5.18
N PHE A 176 -6.67 2.85 5.51
CA PHE A 176 -7.43 3.16 6.72
C PHE A 176 -6.82 2.56 8.00
N GLN A 177 -6.10 1.45 7.90
CA GLN A 177 -5.52 0.76 9.06
C GLN A 177 -4.61 1.67 9.90
N GLY A 178 -3.69 2.37 9.25
CA GLY A 178 -2.75 3.28 9.92
C GLY A 178 -3.46 4.49 10.55
N GLU A 179 -4.44 5.06 9.86
CA GLU A 179 -5.25 6.15 10.36
C GLU A 179 -6.14 5.72 11.53
N PHE A 180 -6.79 4.56 11.43
CA PHE A 180 -7.59 3.97 12.49
C PHE A 180 -6.80 3.75 13.79
N LEU A 181 -5.58 3.20 13.69
CA LEU A 181 -4.70 3.05 14.85
C LEU A 181 -4.32 4.40 15.46
N THR A 182 -4.13 5.42 14.65
CA THR A 182 -3.85 6.79 15.12
C THR A 182 -5.07 7.38 15.83
N LEU A 183 -6.26 7.30 15.22
CA LEU A 183 -7.52 7.79 15.80
C LEU A 183 -7.86 7.12 17.12
N THR A 184 -7.57 5.83 17.26
CA THR A 184 -7.85 5.02 18.46
C THR A 184 -6.67 4.91 19.42
N ARG A 185 -5.55 5.62 19.17
CA ARG A 185 -4.31 5.55 19.95
C ARG A 185 -3.79 4.10 20.11
N GLY A 186 -3.98 3.30 19.08
CA GLY A 186 -3.56 1.89 19.05
C GLY A 186 -4.46 0.92 19.84
N THR A 187 -5.58 1.38 20.42
CA THR A 187 -6.46 0.54 21.25
C THR A 187 -7.68 -0.01 20.53
N GLY A 188 -7.95 0.46 19.30
CA GLY A 188 -9.03 -0.03 18.46
C GLY A 188 -8.73 -1.39 17.87
N LEU A 189 -9.77 -2.20 17.69
CA LEU A 189 -9.73 -3.46 16.95
C LEU A 189 -10.54 -3.30 15.67
N MET A 190 -10.03 -3.81 14.56
CA MET A 190 -10.66 -3.74 13.26
C MET A 190 -10.61 -5.09 12.56
N SER A 191 -11.73 -5.49 11.98
CA SER A 191 -11.80 -6.63 11.07
C SER A 191 -12.76 -6.31 9.93
N HIS A 192 -12.48 -6.80 8.75
CA HIS A 192 -13.33 -6.62 7.58
C HIS A 192 -13.35 -7.88 6.72
N VAL A 193 -14.46 -8.12 6.06
CA VAL A 193 -14.68 -9.29 5.21
C VAL A 193 -15.44 -8.85 3.96
N PHE A 194 -15.07 -9.38 2.80
CA PHE A 194 -15.78 -9.15 1.56
C PHE A 194 -17.26 -9.57 1.70
N ASP A 195 -18.15 -8.73 1.19
CA ASP A 195 -19.60 -8.99 1.18
C ASP A 195 -20.10 -9.19 -0.25
N ASP A 196 -20.23 -8.10 -1.01
CA ASP A 196 -20.79 -8.14 -2.35
C ASP A 196 -20.17 -7.09 -3.28
N TYR A 197 -20.70 -6.99 -4.50
CA TYR A 197 -20.43 -5.92 -5.44
C TYR A 197 -21.65 -5.00 -5.56
N ALA A 198 -21.48 -3.73 -5.25
CA ALA A 198 -22.50 -2.70 -5.34
C ALA A 198 -22.03 -1.51 -6.22
N PRO A 199 -22.99 -0.64 -6.63
CA PRO A 199 -22.67 0.51 -7.47
C PRO A 199 -21.56 1.39 -6.90
N VAL A 200 -20.67 1.87 -7.79
CA VAL A 200 -19.54 2.72 -7.42
C VAL A 200 -20.00 3.99 -6.73
N LYS A 201 -19.51 4.28 -5.52
CA LYS A 201 -19.72 5.57 -4.84
C LYS A 201 -18.84 6.65 -5.48
N PRO A 202 -19.38 7.82 -5.82
CA PRO A 202 -18.59 8.95 -6.28
C PRO A 202 -17.77 9.55 -5.13
N ASP A 203 -16.80 10.40 -5.49
CA ASP A 203 -16.09 11.30 -4.58
C ASP A 203 -15.48 10.65 -3.33
N MET A 204 -14.67 9.60 -3.55
CA MET A 204 -13.83 9.06 -2.48
C MET A 204 -12.70 10.03 -2.15
N PRO A 205 -12.44 10.27 -0.86
CA PRO A 205 -11.32 11.12 -0.46
C PRO A 205 -10.01 10.52 -0.96
N GLY A 206 -9.18 11.37 -1.54
CA GLY A 206 -7.81 11.03 -1.89
C GLY A 206 -6.86 11.23 -0.71
N ARG A 207 -5.56 11.13 -0.98
CA ARG A 207 -4.49 11.43 -0.01
C ARG A 207 -4.67 12.84 0.59
N HIS A 208 -4.55 12.95 1.91
CA HIS A 208 -4.70 14.23 2.62
C HIS A 208 -3.60 15.22 2.32
N ASN A 209 -2.35 14.74 2.34
CA ASN A 209 -1.17 15.57 2.20
C ASN A 209 -0.53 15.36 0.83
N GLY A 210 0.00 16.44 0.26
CA GLY A 210 0.86 16.37 -0.91
C GLY A 210 2.22 15.76 -0.58
N VAL A 211 3.09 15.69 -1.58
CA VAL A 211 4.46 15.22 -1.43
C VAL A 211 5.46 16.28 -1.82
N LEU A 212 6.67 16.16 -1.27
CA LEU A 212 7.84 16.90 -1.70
C LEU A 212 8.58 16.05 -2.74
N VAL A 213 8.77 16.60 -3.93
CA VAL A 213 9.37 15.91 -5.08
C VAL A 213 10.72 16.53 -5.39
N SER A 214 11.76 15.72 -5.57
CA SER A 214 13.08 16.24 -5.95
C SER A 214 13.07 16.79 -7.36
N GLN A 215 13.64 17.98 -7.54
CA GLN A 215 13.77 18.65 -8.82
C GLN A 215 14.92 18.10 -9.66
N GLU A 216 15.96 17.59 -9.04
CA GLU A 216 17.22 17.23 -9.68
C GLU A 216 17.79 15.92 -9.12
N GLN A 217 18.71 15.31 -9.87
CA GLN A 217 19.46 14.13 -9.45
C GLN A 217 20.75 14.54 -8.72
N GLY A 218 21.04 13.87 -7.59
CA GLY A 218 22.28 14.10 -6.83
C GLY A 218 22.24 13.52 -5.44
N GLU A 219 22.96 14.12 -4.51
CA GLU A 219 23.00 13.75 -3.09
C GLU A 219 22.35 14.86 -2.25
N ALA A 220 21.41 14.47 -1.38
CA ALA A 220 20.72 15.42 -0.52
C ALA A 220 21.68 16.12 0.45
N VAL A 221 21.56 17.43 0.58
CA VAL A 221 22.44 18.26 1.40
C VAL A 221 21.73 18.69 2.69
N ALA A 222 22.42 18.55 3.84
CA ALA A 222 21.85 18.88 5.15
C ALA A 222 21.23 20.28 5.22
N TYR A 223 21.89 21.30 4.64
CA TYR A 223 21.38 22.67 4.63
C TYR A 223 20.07 22.82 3.83
N ALA A 224 19.95 22.14 2.70
CA ALA A 224 18.72 22.16 1.91
C ALA A 224 17.58 21.44 2.63
N LEU A 225 17.86 20.27 3.22
CA LEU A 225 16.86 19.52 3.99
C LEU A 225 16.34 20.33 5.18
N TRP A 226 17.24 21.01 5.90
CA TRP A 226 16.86 21.88 7.01
C TRP A 226 15.90 23.00 6.59
N ASN A 227 16.16 23.66 5.45
CA ASN A 227 15.25 24.68 4.91
C ASN A 227 13.90 24.11 4.43
N LEU A 228 13.84 22.80 4.13
CA LEU A 228 12.63 22.15 3.68
C LEU A 228 11.78 21.59 4.82
N GLU A 229 12.30 21.51 6.04
CA GLU A 229 11.54 21.04 7.22
C GLU A 229 10.31 21.90 7.51
N ASP A 230 10.36 23.20 7.24
CA ASP A 230 9.19 24.10 7.35
C ASP A 230 8.05 23.74 6.39
N ARG A 231 8.35 22.98 5.32
CA ARG A 231 7.37 22.57 4.31
C ARG A 231 6.80 21.20 4.54
N GLY A 232 7.45 20.38 5.38
CA GLY A 232 6.99 19.03 5.66
C GLY A 232 8.04 18.13 6.26
N ARG A 233 7.74 16.84 6.35
CA ARG A 233 8.65 15.83 6.92
C ARG A 233 9.39 15.09 5.82
N MET A 234 10.69 14.93 5.98
CA MET A 234 11.53 14.28 4.98
C MET A 234 11.54 12.76 5.13
N PHE A 235 11.74 12.05 4.01
CA PHE A 235 12.03 10.61 3.96
C PHE A 235 13.53 10.34 3.84
N VAL A 236 14.28 11.32 3.32
CA VAL A 236 15.69 11.21 3.00
C VAL A 236 16.56 11.88 4.06
N SER A 237 17.77 11.33 4.25
CA SER A 237 18.82 11.84 5.11
C SER A 237 19.86 12.63 4.28
N PRO A 238 20.72 13.43 4.91
CA PRO A 238 21.88 13.99 4.23
C PRO A 238 22.75 12.90 3.60
N ASN A 239 23.25 13.14 2.40
CA ASN A 239 24.03 12.26 1.54
C ASN A 239 23.24 11.09 0.91
N ASP A 240 21.94 10.99 1.14
CA ASP A 240 21.13 10.03 0.40
C ASP A 240 21.07 10.43 -1.09
N LYS A 241 21.17 9.45 -1.96
CA LYS A 241 21.03 9.66 -3.42
C LYS A 241 19.55 9.87 -3.76
N VAL A 242 19.32 10.92 -4.52
CA VAL A 242 17.97 11.26 -5.02
C VAL A 242 18.02 11.43 -6.54
N TYR A 243 16.86 11.30 -7.18
CA TYR A 243 16.72 11.53 -8.62
C TYR A 243 15.54 12.47 -8.89
N GLU A 244 15.54 13.07 -10.08
CA GLU A 244 14.44 13.93 -10.52
C GLU A 244 13.09 13.16 -10.51
N GLY A 245 12.10 13.74 -9.86
CA GLY A 245 10.78 13.08 -9.67
C GLY A 245 10.70 12.16 -8.45
N MET A 246 11.77 11.92 -7.72
CA MET A 246 11.74 11.11 -6.49
C MET A 246 10.95 11.83 -5.39
N ILE A 247 10.03 11.11 -4.74
CA ILE A 247 9.34 11.60 -3.56
C ILE A 247 10.31 11.55 -2.37
N ILE A 248 10.62 12.73 -1.81
CA ILE A 248 11.61 12.90 -0.74
C ILE A 248 11.01 13.28 0.60
N GLY A 249 9.69 13.50 0.65
CA GLY A 249 9.00 13.85 1.90
C GLY A 249 7.50 14.04 1.74
N ILE A 250 6.83 14.24 2.88
CA ILE A 250 5.41 14.56 2.97
C ILE A 250 5.27 16.08 3.05
N HIS A 251 4.49 16.67 2.15
CA HIS A 251 4.19 18.10 2.23
C HIS A 251 3.14 18.37 3.32
N SER A 252 3.29 19.47 4.05
CA SER A 252 2.34 19.89 5.09
C SER A 252 1.00 20.37 4.52
N ARG A 253 0.92 20.65 3.20
CA ARG A 253 -0.29 21.05 2.48
C ARG A 253 -0.78 19.91 1.57
N THR A 254 -1.96 20.09 0.99
CA THR A 254 -2.61 19.10 0.13
C THR A 254 -2.00 18.96 -1.26
N ASN A 255 -1.26 19.98 -1.75
CA ASN A 255 -0.64 19.97 -3.08
C ASN A 255 0.77 19.38 -3.06
N ASP A 256 1.16 18.74 -4.14
CA ASP A 256 2.53 18.30 -4.37
C ASP A 256 3.42 19.51 -4.68
N LEU A 257 4.67 19.47 -4.21
CA LEU A 257 5.62 20.55 -4.36
C LEU A 257 6.98 20.02 -4.82
N THR A 258 7.44 20.50 -5.98
CA THR A 258 8.80 20.22 -6.45
C THR A 258 9.80 21.13 -5.74
N VAL A 259 10.85 20.54 -5.18
CA VAL A 259 11.83 21.22 -4.34
C VAL A 259 13.26 20.82 -4.69
N ASN A 260 14.23 21.71 -4.44
CA ASN A 260 15.63 21.41 -4.60
C ASN A 260 16.25 21.04 -3.23
N CYS A 261 16.59 19.75 -3.06
CA CYS A 261 17.24 19.24 -1.85
C CYS A 261 18.78 19.14 -1.98
N LEU A 262 19.37 19.65 -3.09
CA LEU A 262 20.80 19.58 -3.37
C LEU A 262 21.51 20.89 -3.13
N GLN A 263 20.77 21.98 -2.86
CA GLN A 263 21.36 23.33 -2.78
C GLN A 263 22.11 23.53 -1.46
N GLY A 264 23.43 23.55 -1.52
CA GLY A 264 24.29 23.89 -0.40
C GLY A 264 24.16 25.36 0.04
N LYS A 265 24.60 25.65 1.25
CA LYS A 265 24.73 27.00 1.74
C LYS A 265 25.67 27.80 0.84
N LYS A 266 25.21 28.93 0.29
CA LYS A 266 26.12 29.87 -0.41
C LYS A 266 27.08 30.45 0.62
N LEU A 267 28.37 30.20 0.43
CA LEU A 267 29.43 30.79 1.27
C LEU A 267 29.40 32.31 1.11
N THR A 268 28.90 33.01 2.10
CA THR A 268 28.95 34.48 2.20
C THR A 268 30.01 34.85 3.21
N ASN A 269 31.02 35.61 2.78
CA ASN A 269 32.11 36.29 3.55
C ASN A 269 32.77 35.49 4.69
N MET A 270 34.10 35.39 4.63
CA MET A 270 34.98 34.74 5.63
C MET A 270 34.81 35.28 7.06
N ARG A 271 34.18 36.45 7.27
CA ARG A 271 33.96 37.05 8.60
C ARG A 271 32.79 36.43 9.40
N ALA A 272 31.96 35.64 8.77
CA ALA A 272 30.81 34.98 9.41
C ALA A 272 31.03 33.50 9.72
N SER A 273 32.17 32.91 9.35
CA SER A 273 32.44 31.47 9.51
C SER A 273 32.53 30.98 10.97
N GLY A 274 32.65 31.92 11.94
CA GLY A 274 32.70 31.58 13.37
C GLY A 274 31.34 31.49 14.07
N LYS A 275 30.21 31.67 13.35
CA LYS A 275 28.84 31.64 13.90
C LYS A 275 27.95 30.62 13.16
N ASP A 276 28.51 29.58 12.56
CA ASP A 276 27.69 28.52 12.01
C ASP A 276 27.19 27.63 13.15
N ASP A 277 25.96 27.86 13.56
CA ASP A 277 25.25 26.94 14.47
C ASP A 277 25.14 25.57 13.80
N ALA A 278 25.35 24.52 14.59
CA ALA A 278 25.20 23.15 14.09
C ALA A 278 23.75 22.95 13.60
N ILE A 279 23.61 22.51 12.36
CA ILE A 279 22.29 22.18 11.79
C ILE A 279 21.83 20.90 12.45
N VAL A 280 20.72 21.01 13.22
CA VAL A 280 20.03 19.86 13.80
C VAL A 280 18.82 19.56 12.94
N LEU A 281 18.82 18.38 12.30
CA LEU A 281 17.71 17.91 11.47
C LEU A 281 16.77 17.02 12.28
N THR A 282 15.49 17.09 11.98
CA THR A 282 14.52 16.13 12.48
C THR A 282 14.80 14.76 11.86
N THR A 283 14.54 13.70 12.62
CA THR A 283 14.73 12.32 12.11
C THR A 283 13.79 12.08 10.92
N PRO A 284 14.32 11.62 9.77
CA PRO A 284 13.51 11.29 8.62
C PRO A 284 12.48 10.21 8.93
N VAL A 285 11.30 10.33 8.33
CA VAL A 285 10.25 9.31 8.42
C VAL A 285 10.66 8.11 7.59
N LYS A 286 10.76 6.94 8.20
CA LYS A 286 10.99 5.67 7.50
C LYS A 286 9.71 4.85 7.55
N PHE A 287 9.07 4.68 6.40
CA PHE A 287 7.89 3.85 6.29
C PHE A 287 8.23 2.36 6.30
N THR A 288 7.38 1.56 6.92
CA THR A 288 7.30 0.12 6.64
C THR A 288 6.71 -0.07 5.23
N LEU A 289 6.77 -1.30 4.70
CA LEU A 289 6.19 -1.59 3.38
C LEU A 289 4.68 -1.29 3.37
N GLU A 290 3.95 -1.70 4.41
CA GLU A 290 2.52 -1.41 4.55
C GLU A 290 2.26 0.11 4.53
N GLN A 291 2.96 0.86 5.36
CA GLN A 291 2.82 2.32 5.41
C GLN A 291 3.15 3.01 4.08
N ALA A 292 4.12 2.47 3.34
CA ALA A 292 4.45 2.99 2.01
C ALA A 292 3.34 2.72 0.99
N ILE A 293 2.73 1.54 1.02
CA ILE A 293 1.60 1.16 0.16
C ILE A 293 0.36 1.99 0.50
N GLU A 294 0.07 2.19 1.79
CA GLU A 294 -1.03 3.06 2.24
C GLU A 294 -0.83 4.52 1.79
N PHE A 295 0.43 4.97 1.74
CA PHE A 295 0.75 6.35 1.40
C PHE A 295 0.64 6.68 -0.08
N ILE A 296 0.91 5.75 -0.98
CA ILE A 296 0.82 5.95 -2.44
C ILE A 296 -0.61 5.87 -2.95
#